data_61d2ebabc2419f64b505c437f94362f8
#
_entry.id   61d2ebabc2419f64b505c437f94362f8
#
_cell.length_a   1.000
_cell.length_b   1.000
_cell.length_c   1.000
_cell.angle_alpha   90.00
_cell.angle_beta   90.00
_cell.angle_gamma   90.00
#
_symmetry.space_group_name_H-M   'P 1'
#
loop_
_entity.id
_entity.type
_entity.pdbx_description
1 polymer ?
#
loop_
_entity_poly.entity_id
_entity_poly.type
_entity_poly.pdbx_seq_one_letter_code
_entity_poly.pdbx_strand_id
1 'polypeptide(L)'
;MRQHFHTRPTWQQITLGLLLLSLWCVSGAQSVENLRVWSGPDGTRVVFDLDDSVEYRIIELDNPHRVVVDLEDTQLSQPLALASDKTDLITSVRHGIRQGDDLRVVFDLNARAKPQSFLLAPAGKYGHRLVVDLVPEDVVPAAERVRQAVQTAQTGERKMIVAIDAGHGGEDPGAIGPAGTYEKKVVLEIARELKRRLDAMPGVQGVLLRTGDYFIPLGERYQRARQAQADLFVSIHADAFRDFRVRGSSVYILSQRGASSEAARMLAKNENAADLIGGVKLDRGDDVLSSVLLDLSQSATLEYSAHAAENLLNQLGTVGRRHRKRVESANFVVLRSPDVPSVLVEVGFISNPQDEQNLNSSRHREKVANALAQGIHQHFMRTAPQGTWYAANRSEQRYIVQQGDTLGVIAQQHRVSINDLRASNNINGDLIRPGAVLVIPAGS
;
A
#
# COMPACT_ATOMS: atom_id res chain seq x y z
N MET A 1 63.72 57.51 -51.43
CA MET A 1 65.08 56.98 -51.37
C MET A 1 65.05 55.69 -50.57
N ARG A 2 65.25 54.58 -51.27
CA ARG A 2 65.95 53.31 -50.93
C ARG A 2 65.63 52.73 -49.51
N GLN A 3 65.42 51.41 -49.25
CA GLN A 3 65.76 50.19 -49.99
C GLN A 3 64.92 48.99 -49.40
N HIS A 4 64.59 48.08 -50.29
CA HIS A 4 64.08 46.75 -49.96
C HIS A 4 65.11 45.90 -49.22
N PHE A 5 64.66 45.09 -48.22
CA PHE A 5 65.30 43.78 -47.95
C PHE A 5 64.27 42.78 -47.71
N HIS A 6 64.20 41.77 -48.64
CA HIS A 6 63.53 40.53 -48.49
C HIS A 6 64.37 39.62 -47.59
N THR A 7 63.74 39.06 -46.59
CA THR A 7 64.26 37.80 -46.02
C THR A 7 63.11 36.78 -45.96
N ARG A 8 63.33 35.66 -46.66
CA ARG A 8 62.44 34.50 -46.70
C ARG A 8 62.40 33.82 -45.34
N PRO A 9 61.22 33.31 -44.83
CA PRO A 9 61.24 32.44 -43.70
C PRO A 9 61.56 31.03 -44.15
N THR A 10 62.50 30.41 -43.45
CA THR A 10 62.86 28.99 -43.49
C THR A 10 61.75 28.13 -42.97
N TRP A 11 61.39 27.14 -43.75
CA TRP A 11 60.44 26.08 -43.36
C TRP A 11 61.06 25.20 -42.27
N GLN A 12 60.75 25.43 -41.02
CA GLN A 12 60.94 24.44 -39.98
C GLN A 12 59.63 23.61 -39.91
N GLN A 13 59.75 22.34 -40.25
CA GLN A 13 58.74 21.33 -40.14
C GLN A 13 58.36 21.15 -38.68
N ILE A 14 57.20 21.65 -38.28
CA ILE A 14 56.58 21.26 -37.02
C ILE A 14 55.80 20.01 -37.34
N THR A 15 56.39 18.84 -37.09
CA THR A 15 55.72 17.56 -36.97
C THR A 15 54.85 17.60 -35.71
N LEU A 16 53.57 18.00 -35.88
CA LEU A 16 52.56 17.88 -34.85
C LEU A 16 52.18 16.43 -34.73
N GLY A 17 52.82 15.73 -33.79
CA GLY A 17 52.44 14.39 -33.40
C GLY A 17 51.00 14.43 -32.85
N LEU A 18 50.05 13.93 -33.64
CA LEU A 18 48.71 13.56 -33.16
C LEU A 18 48.89 12.39 -32.18
N LEU A 19 49.00 12.73 -30.88
CA LEU A 19 48.78 11.77 -29.83
C LEU A 19 47.26 11.56 -29.76
N LEU A 20 46.80 10.56 -30.53
CA LEU A 20 45.50 9.94 -30.29
C LEU A 20 45.55 9.31 -28.89
N LEU A 21 45.16 10.08 -27.87
CA LEU A 21 44.70 9.52 -26.61
C LEU A 21 43.41 8.76 -26.93
N SER A 22 43.55 7.48 -27.26
CA SER A 22 42.47 6.53 -27.10
C SER A 22 42.13 6.52 -25.61
N LEU A 23 41.13 7.31 -25.20
CA LEU A 23 40.40 7.06 -23.96
C LEU A 23 39.82 5.64 -24.12
N TRP A 24 40.58 4.65 -23.71
CA TRP A 24 39.95 3.41 -23.31
C TRP A 24 39.05 3.78 -22.15
N CYS A 25 37.74 3.93 -22.42
CA CYS A 25 36.75 3.73 -21.40
C CYS A 25 37.01 2.33 -20.87
N VAL A 26 37.70 2.22 -19.75
CA VAL A 26 37.69 1.01 -18.95
C VAL A 26 36.22 0.96 -18.47
N SER A 27 35.36 0.31 -19.27
CA SER A 27 34.07 -0.15 -18.81
C SER A 27 34.44 -1.12 -17.68
N GLY A 28 34.36 -0.66 -16.44
CA GLY A 28 34.51 -1.55 -15.31
C GLY A 28 33.44 -2.63 -15.49
N ALA A 29 33.80 -3.90 -15.31
CA ALA A 29 32.81 -4.97 -15.32
C ALA A 29 31.70 -4.60 -14.33
N GLN A 30 30.44 -4.68 -14.80
CA GLN A 30 29.27 -4.40 -13.96
C GLN A 30 29.20 -5.43 -12.82
N SER A 31 28.59 -5.06 -11.71
CA SER A 31 28.56 -5.96 -10.55
C SER A 31 27.15 -6.15 -9.98
N VAL A 32 26.87 -7.39 -9.61
CA VAL A 32 25.74 -7.72 -8.73
C VAL A 32 26.22 -7.56 -7.30
N GLU A 33 25.65 -6.59 -6.59
CA GLU A 33 25.97 -6.31 -5.20
C GLU A 33 25.22 -7.24 -4.24
N ASN A 34 23.97 -7.59 -4.58
CA ASN A 34 23.13 -8.42 -3.72
C ASN A 34 22.04 -9.14 -4.53
N LEU A 35 21.51 -10.22 -3.96
CA LEU A 35 20.34 -10.95 -4.46
C LEU A 35 19.31 -11.04 -3.34
N ARG A 36 18.12 -10.51 -3.59
CA ARG A 36 17.02 -10.52 -2.63
C ARG A 36 15.84 -11.29 -3.18
N VAL A 37 15.16 -12.06 -2.35
CA VAL A 37 14.04 -12.91 -2.77
C VAL A 37 12.88 -12.78 -1.80
N TRP A 38 11.68 -12.63 -2.34
CA TRP A 38 10.42 -12.61 -1.58
C TRP A 38 9.40 -13.52 -2.24
N SER A 39 8.77 -14.36 -1.44
CA SER A 39 7.66 -15.22 -1.88
C SER A 39 6.34 -14.67 -1.41
N GLY A 40 5.39 -14.65 -2.33
CA GLY A 40 4.01 -14.31 -2.09
C GLY A 40 3.07 -15.32 -2.75
N PRO A 41 1.77 -15.21 -2.49
CA PRO A 41 0.79 -16.14 -3.05
C PRO A 41 0.64 -16.01 -4.58
N ASP A 42 1.14 -14.93 -5.18
CA ASP A 42 1.08 -14.68 -6.63
C ASP A 42 2.36 -15.11 -7.37
N GLY A 43 3.42 -15.46 -6.62
CA GLY A 43 4.71 -15.89 -7.15
C GLY A 43 5.90 -15.49 -6.29
N THR A 44 7.09 -15.67 -6.83
CA THR A 44 8.34 -15.33 -6.15
C THR A 44 9.05 -14.21 -6.92
N ARG A 45 9.32 -13.11 -6.25
CA ARG A 45 10.10 -11.99 -6.78
C ARG A 45 11.56 -12.15 -6.42
N VAL A 46 12.42 -12.04 -7.42
CA VAL A 46 13.87 -12.00 -7.29
C VAL A 46 14.36 -10.63 -7.73
N VAL A 47 15.21 -10.00 -6.94
CA VAL A 47 15.81 -8.69 -7.24
C VAL A 47 17.32 -8.77 -7.15
N PHE A 48 17.98 -8.44 -8.25
CA PHE A 48 19.42 -8.22 -8.30
C PHE A 48 19.68 -6.74 -8.06
N ASP A 49 20.39 -6.41 -7.01
CA ASP A 49 20.92 -5.06 -6.79
C ASP A 49 22.20 -4.90 -7.63
N LEU A 50 22.25 -3.86 -8.45
CA LEU A 50 23.29 -3.64 -9.45
C LEU A 50 23.95 -2.28 -9.21
N ASP A 51 25.25 -2.19 -9.49
CA ASP A 51 25.99 -0.93 -9.50
C ASP A 51 25.64 -0.04 -10.71
N ASP A 52 25.31 -0.65 -11.86
CA ASP A 52 24.84 0.05 -13.06
C ASP A 52 23.78 -0.78 -13.81
N SER A 53 23.26 -0.24 -14.90
CA SER A 53 22.32 -0.92 -15.79
C SER A 53 23.03 -2.04 -16.55
N VAL A 54 22.41 -3.21 -16.69
CA VAL A 54 22.98 -4.40 -17.30
C VAL A 54 22.14 -4.90 -18.47
N GLU A 55 22.78 -5.40 -19.52
CA GLU A 55 22.12 -6.22 -20.53
C GLU A 55 21.93 -7.63 -19.98
N TYR A 56 20.74 -8.19 -20.18
CA TYR A 56 20.42 -9.51 -19.62
C TYR A 56 19.55 -10.36 -20.54
N ARG A 57 19.59 -11.67 -20.32
CA ARG A 57 18.73 -12.65 -20.99
C ARG A 57 18.10 -13.59 -19.96
N ILE A 58 16.81 -13.89 -20.13
CA ILE A 58 16.11 -14.91 -19.36
C ILE A 58 15.89 -16.14 -20.23
N ILE A 59 16.15 -17.34 -19.67
CA ILE A 59 15.99 -18.63 -20.34
C ILE A 59 15.18 -19.54 -19.41
N GLU A 60 14.09 -20.08 -19.93
CA GLU A 60 13.30 -21.09 -19.26
C GLU A 60 13.76 -22.49 -19.70
N LEU A 61 13.93 -23.39 -18.73
CA LEU A 61 14.32 -24.78 -18.98
C LEU A 61 13.37 -25.72 -18.24
N ASP A 62 12.93 -26.76 -18.94
CA ASP A 62 12.13 -27.84 -18.37
C ASP A 62 13.01 -29.07 -18.06
N ASN A 63 12.50 -29.95 -17.20
CA ASN A 63 13.05 -31.26 -16.85
C ASN A 63 14.53 -31.23 -16.34
N PRO A 64 14.80 -30.75 -15.13
CA PRO A 64 13.90 -30.11 -14.17
C PRO A 64 13.59 -28.65 -14.52
N HIS A 65 12.52 -28.10 -13.93
CA HIS A 65 12.14 -26.70 -14.14
C HIS A 65 13.21 -25.74 -13.59
N ARG A 66 13.66 -24.83 -14.44
CA ARG A 66 14.68 -23.84 -14.10
C ARG A 66 14.46 -22.53 -14.83
N VAL A 67 14.77 -21.46 -14.17
CA VAL A 67 14.92 -20.14 -14.82
C VAL A 67 16.39 -19.74 -14.71
N VAL A 68 16.96 -19.38 -15.85
CA VAL A 68 18.34 -18.94 -15.97
C VAL A 68 18.35 -17.46 -16.32
N VAL A 69 19.14 -16.69 -15.59
CA VAL A 69 19.40 -15.28 -15.85
C VAL A 69 20.86 -15.14 -16.24
N ASP A 70 21.11 -14.73 -17.47
CA ASP A 70 22.44 -14.36 -17.96
C ASP A 70 22.57 -12.84 -17.92
N LEU A 71 23.61 -12.33 -17.30
CA LEU A 71 23.95 -10.92 -17.16
C LEU A 71 25.28 -10.70 -17.90
N GLU A 72 25.28 -9.86 -18.95
CA GLU A 72 26.45 -9.63 -19.78
C GLU A 72 27.49 -8.77 -19.04
N ASP A 73 28.78 -9.01 -19.27
CA ASP A 73 29.92 -8.26 -18.70
C ASP A 73 29.79 -8.00 -17.18
N THR A 74 29.25 -8.98 -16.43
CA THR A 74 28.86 -8.79 -15.04
C THR A 74 29.56 -9.79 -14.13
N GLN A 75 29.97 -9.33 -12.93
CA GLN A 75 30.59 -10.14 -11.89
C GLN A 75 29.81 -10.05 -10.59
N LEU A 76 30.12 -10.94 -9.65
CA LEU A 76 29.60 -10.86 -8.30
C LEU A 76 30.52 -10.05 -7.41
N SER A 77 30.03 -9.02 -6.75
CA SER A 77 30.78 -8.30 -5.72
C SER A 77 31.03 -9.16 -4.48
N GLN A 78 30.14 -10.12 -4.20
CA GLN A 78 30.23 -11.07 -3.10
C GLN A 78 29.48 -12.36 -3.44
N PRO A 79 29.79 -13.49 -2.79
CA PRO A 79 29.04 -14.72 -3.01
C PRO A 79 27.55 -14.51 -2.79
N LEU A 80 26.73 -14.98 -3.75
CA LEU A 80 25.26 -14.92 -3.59
C LEU A 80 24.86 -15.84 -2.44
N ALA A 81 24.50 -15.24 -1.31
CA ALA A 81 23.81 -15.93 -0.25
C ALA A 81 22.33 -15.61 -0.41
N LEU A 82 21.47 -16.62 -0.57
CA LEU A 82 20.05 -16.43 -0.36
C LEU A 82 19.87 -15.98 1.09
N ALA A 83 19.49 -14.72 1.28
CA ALA A 83 19.36 -14.10 2.61
C ALA A 83 18.22 -14.72 3.44
N SER A 84 17.44 -15.65 2.89
CA SER A 84 16.45 -16.45 3.61
C SER A 84 16.21 -17.76 2.88
N ASP A 85 15.94 -18.74 3.68
CA ASP A 85 15.58 -20.10 3.39
C ASP A 85 14.68 -20.28 2.17
N LYS A 86 14.73 -21.51 1.62
CA LYS A 86 13.92 -22.07 0.56
C LYS A 86 12.58 -21.36 0.42
N THR A 87 12.33 -20.79 -0.74
CA THR A 87 10.97 -20.30 -1.07
C THR A 87 10.11 -21.48 -1.46
N ASP A 88 8.78 -21.31 -1.43
CA ASP A 88 7.88 -22.36 -1.89
C ASP A 88 8.12 -22.76 -3.37
N LEU A 89 8.72 -21.88 -4.17
CA LEU A 89 8.98 -22.10 -5.59
C LEU A 89 10.45 -22.42 -5.90
N ILE A 90 11.41 -21.65 -5.34
CA ILE A 90 12.84 -21.81 -5.61
C ILE A 90 13.43 -22.82 -4.63
N THR A 91 13.98 -23.90 -5.16
CA THR A 91 14.60 -24.97 -4.37
C THR A 91 16.10 -24.77 -4.17
N SER A 92 16.78 -24.17 -5.16
CA SER A 92 18.19 -23.80 -5.06
C SER A 92 18.56 -22.67 -6.02
N VAL A 93 19.63 -21.96 -5.71
CA VAL A 93 20.23 -20.95 -6.58
C VAL A 93 21.68 -21.31 -6.81
N ARG A 94 22.09 -21.32 -8.05
CA ARG A 94 23.48 -21.59 -8.50
C ARG A 94 23.95 -20.47 -9.40
N HIS A 95 25.22 -20.19 -9.38
CA HIS A 95 25.82 -19.19 -10.28
C HIS A 95 27.16 -19.65 -10.82
N GLY A 96 27.61 -19.03 -11.90
CA GLY A 96 28.91 -19.27 -12.51
C GLY A 96 29.18 -18.27 -13.62
N ILE A 97 30.45 -18.17 -14.01
CA ILE A 97 30.86 -17.33 -15.15
C ILE A 97 30.67 -18.12 -16.42
N ARG A 98 30.17 -17.45 -17.46
CA ARG A 98 29.96 -17.96 -18.81
C ARG A 98 30.68 -17.05 -19.81
N GLN A 99 31.22 -17.64 -20.90
CA GLN A 99 31.87 -16.94 -22.00
C GLN A 99 33.02 -16.00 -21.58
N GLY A 100 33.52 -16.13 -20.35
CA GLY A 100 34.67 -15.40 -19.81
C GLY A 100 34.34 -14.27 -18.90
N ASP A 101 33.23 -13.56 -19.07
CA ASP A 101 32.85 -12.34 -18.36
C ASP A 101 31.35 -12.23 -18.02
N ASP A 102 30.48 -13.08 -18.59
CA ASP A 102 29.05 -13.08 -18.29
C ASP A 102 28.75 -13.84 -16.97
N LEU A 103 27.92 -13.25 -16.11
CA LEU A 103 27.40 -13.94 -14.94
C LEU A 103 26.13 -14.71 -15.30
N ARG A 104 26.13 -16.02 -15.06
CA ARG A 104 24.94 -16.85 -15.12
C ARG A 104 24.43 -17.19 -13.74
N VAL A 105 23.15 -16.89 -13.47
CA VAL A 105 22.45 -17.32 -12.25
C VAL A 105 21.31 -18.27 -12.65
N VAL A 106 21.23 -19.40 -11.97
CA VAL A 106 20.24 -20.46 -12.22
C VAL A 106 19.38 -20.65 -11.00
N PHE A 107 18.08 -20.50 -11.16
CA PHE A 107 17.07 -20.82 -10.15
C PHE A 107 16.48 -22.19 -10.48
N ASP A 108 16.71 -23.18 -9.61
CA ASP A 108 16.05 -24.49 -9.70
C ASP A 108 14.66 -24.36 -9.04
N LEU A 109 13.61 -24.78 -9.74
CA LEU A 109 12.22 -24.60 -9.32
C LEU A 109 11.56 -25.95 -9.03
N ASN A 110 10.60 -25.97 -8.08
CA ASN A 110 9.77 -27.16 -7.81
C ASN A 110 8.53 -27.24 -8.70
N ALA A 111 8.17 -26.14 -9.40
CA ALA A 111 7.06 -26.08 -10.35
C ALA A 111 7.43 -25.19 -11.54
N ARG A 112 6.72 -25.33 -12.65
CA ARG A 112 6.87 -24.45 -13.80
C ARG A 112 6.42 -23.04 -13.47
N ALA A 113 7.21 -22.04 -13.86
CA ALA A 113 6.88 -20.65 -13.66
C ALA A 113 7.25 -19.81 -14.89
N LYS A 114 6.44 -18.80 -15.18
CA LYS A 114 6.71 -17.81 -16.22
C LYS A 114 7.48 -16.64 -15.62
N PRO A 115 8.70 -16.36 -16.10
CA PRO A 115 9.46 -15.19 -15.67
C PRO A 115 8.93 -13.92 -16.34
N GLN A 116 8.76 -12.88 -15.55
CA GLN A 116 8.55 -11.50 -16.01
C GLN A 116 9.70 -10.66 -15.46
N SER A 117 10.37 -9.90 -16.33
CA SER A 117 11.57 -9.17 -15.91
C SER A 117 11.61 -7.75 -16.43
N PHE A 118 12.22 -6.86 -15.66
CA PHE A 118 12.43 -5.47 -16.01
C PHE A 118 13.55 -4.85 -15.19
N LEU A 119 14.20 -3.84 -15.77
CA LEU A 119 15.21 -3.02 -15.08
C LEU A 119 14.55 -1.82 -14.43
N LEU A 120 15.03 -1.48 -13.24
CA LEU A 120 14.67 -0.30 -12.50
C LEU A 120 15.86 0.65 -12.39
N ALA A 121 15.63 1.91 -12.70
CA ALA A 121 16.57 2.98 -12.41
C ALA A 121 16.69 3.23 -10.90
N PRO A 122 17.78 3.87 -10.45
CA PRO A 122 17.95 4.24 -9.05
C PRO A 122 16.76 5.02 -8.49
N ALA A 123 16.30 4.64 -7.29
CA ALA A 123 15.20 5.29 -6.59
C ALA A 123 15.43 5.31 -5.08
N GLY A 124 15.34 6.49 -4.47
CA GLY A 124 15.60 6.66 -3.04
C GLY A 124 17.02 6.27 -2.66
N LYS A 125 17.15 5.24 -1.82
CA LYS A 125 18.45 4.68 -1.38
C LYS A 125 18.90 3.48 -2.23
N TYR A 126 18.09 3.04 -3.21
CA TYR A 126 18.37 1.86 -4.04
C TYR A 126 19.03 2.28 -5.35
N GLY A 127 20.08 1.53 -5.75
CA GLY A 127 20.74 1.63 -7.03
C GLY A 127 19.92 1.06 -8.19
N HIS A 128 20.60 0.71 -9.27
CA HIS A 128 20.00 -0.06 -10.37
C HIS A 128 19.55 -1.43 -9.88
N ARG A 129 18.45 -1.95 -10.43
CA ARG A 129 17.92 -3.26 -10.05
C ARG A 129 17.36 -3.99 -11.24
N LEU A 130 17.69 -5.27 -11.36
CA LEU A 130 16.95 -6.19 -12.22
C LEU A 130 15.94 -6.96 -11.36
N VAL A 131 14.66 -6.81 -11.68
CA VAL A 131 13.57 -7.55 -11.04
C VAL A 131 13.18 -8.71 -11.94
N VAL A 132 13.03 -9.90 -11.37
CA VAL A 132 12.52 -11.10 -12.03
C VAL A 132 11.40 -11.68 -11.19
N ASP A 133 10.17 -11.57 -11.68
CA ASP A 133 8.98 -12.16 -11.08
C ASP A 133 8.76 -13.55 -11.66
N LEU A 134 8.79 -14.57 -10.83
CA LEU A 134 8.52 -15.97 -11.18
C LEU A 134 7.08 -16.30 -10.81
N VAL A 135 6.19 -16.34 -11.81
CA VAL A 135 4.75 -16.61 -11.63
C VAL A 135 4.47 -18.07 -11.95
N PRO A 136 4.13 -18.93 -10.96
CA PRO A 136 3.76 -20.33 -11.23
C PRO A 136 2.55 -20.42 -12.17
N GLU A 137 2.55 -21.39 -13.09
CA GLU A 137 1.44 -21.54 -14.05
C GLU A 137 0.11 -21.92 -13.38
N ASP A 138 0.17 -22.62 -12.24
CA ASP A 138 -1.01 -23.13 -11.51
C ASP A 138 -1.50 -22.17 -10.41
N VAL A 139 -1.06 -20.92 -10.40
CA VAL A 139 -1.49 -19.95 -9.37
C VAL A 139 -2.95 -19.57 -9.54
N VAL A 140 -3.73 -19.78 -8.48
CA VAL A 140 -5.09 -19.24 -8.39
C VAL A 140 -5.00 -17.72 -8.32
N PRO A 141 -5.64 -16.97 -9.24
CA PRO A 141 -5.58 -15.51 -9.24
C PRO A 141 -5.97 -14.91 -7.88
N ALA A 142 -5.33 -13.81 -7.49
CA ALA A 142 -5.60 -13.13 -6.21
C ALA A 142 -7.10 -12.82 -6.04
N ALA A 143 -7.77 -12.39 -7.12
CA ALA A 143 -9.20 -12.14 -7.17
C ALA A 143 -10.04 -13.37 -6.76
N GLU A 144 -9.67 -14.54 -7.25
CA GLU A 144 -10.41 -15.79 -6.97
C GLU A 144 -10.17 -16.24 -5.53
N ARG A 145 -8.92 -16.16 -5.03
CA ARG A 145 -8.60 -16.46 -3.62
C ARG A 145 -9.39 -15.58 -2.65
N VAL A 146 -9.50 -14.28 -2.97
CA VAL A 146 -10.26 -13.32 -2.18
C VAL A 146 -11.75 -13.65 -2.22
N ARG A 147 -12.32 -13.97 -3.40
CA ARG A 147 -13.72 -14.40 -3.52
C ARG A 147 -14.01 -15.67 -2.72
N GLN A 148 -13.15 -16.69 -2.79
CA GLN A 148 -13.29 -17.92 -2.04
C GLN A 148 -13.27 -17.68 -0.52
N ALA A 149 -12.38 -16.79 -0.04
CA ALA A 149 -12.32 -16.42 1.37
C ALA A 149 -13.62 -15.75 1.87
N VAL A 150 -14.32 -15.03 0.99
CA VAL A 150 -15.61 -14.37 1.30
C VAL A 150 -16.78 -15.35 1.22
N GLN A 151 -16.82 -16.22 0.21
CA GLN A 151 -17.95 -17.16 0.00
C GLN A 151 -18.09 -18.21 1.10
N THR A 152 -16.99 -18.67 1.69
CA THR A 152 -17.02 -19.65 2.81
C THR A 152 -17.67 -19.12 4.08
N ALA A 153 -18.00 -17.82 4.17
CA ALA A 153 -18.49 -17.19 5.38
C ALA A 153 -20.01 -16.90 5.38
N GLN A 154 -20.74 -17.17 4.28
CA GLN A 154 -22.15 -16.75 4.15
C GLN A 154 -23.15 -17.88 4.47
N THR A 155 -23.45 -18.04 5.75
CA THR A 155 -24.68 -18.72 6.20
C THR A 155 -25.43 -17.77 7.15
N GLY A 156 -26.47 -17.06 6.64
CA GLY A 156 -27.28 -16.15 7.42
C GLY A 156 -27.25 -14.69 6.89
N GLU A 157 -27.45 -13.72 7.78
CA GLU A 157 -27.36 -12.28 7.44
C GLU A 157 -25.95 -11.94 6.92
N ARG A 158 -25.89 -11.11 5.89
CA ARG A 158 -24.61 -10.70 5.27
C ARG A 158 -23.68 -10.07 6.32
N LYS A 159 -22.46 -10.57 6.42
CA LYS A 159 -21.40 -9.92 7.20
C LYS A 159 -20.85 -8.70 6.47
N MET A 160 -20.46 -7.70 7.22
CA MET A 160 -19.66 -6.57 6.71
C MET A 160 -18.22 -7.02 6.50
N ILE A 161 -17.64 -6.67 5.37
CA ILE A 161 -16.29 -7.06 4.99
C ILE A 161 -15.34 -5.87 5.12
N VAL A 162 -14.27 -6.04 5.90
CA VAL A 162 -13.21 -5.06 6.06
C VAL A 162 -11.95 -5.56 5.35
N ALA A 163 -11.57 -4.91 4.26
CA ALA A 163 -10.28 -5.13 3.63
C ALA A 163 -9.19 -4.42 4.46
N ILE A 164 -8.25 -5.20 4.96
CA ILE A 164 -7.16 -4.74 5.82
C ILE A 164 -5.88 -4.76 5.00
N ASP A 165 -5.35 -3.58 4.73
CA ASP A 165 -4.10 -3.38 4.04
C ASP A 165 -3.00 -3.09 5.07
N ALA A 166 -1.99 -3.93 5.11
CA ALA A 166 -0.75 -3.62 5.81
C ALA A 166 0.18 -2.92 4.81
N GLY A 167 0.50 -1.67 5.02
CA GLY A 167 1.37 -0.89 4.13
C GLY A 167 2.70 -1.58 3.83
N HIS A 168 3.32 -1.24 2.71
CA HIS A 168 4.65 -1.74 2.32
C HIS A 168 4.71 -3.26 2.13
N GLY A 169 5.91 -3.85 2.24
CA GLY A 169 6.14 -5.30 2.14
C GLY A 169 7.19 -5.66 1.09
N GLY A 170 7.76 -6.85 1.19
CA GLY A 170 8.77 -7.31 0.26
C GLY A 170 9.98 -6.38 0.25
N GLU A 171 10.35 -5.89 -0.93
CA GLU A 171 11.49 -4.97 -1.07
C GLU A 171 11.21 -3.55 -0.58
N ASP A 172 9.96 -3.16 -0.41
CA ASP A 172 9.63 -1.90 0.24
C ASP A 172 9.55 -2.08 1.76
N PRO A 173 10.56 -1.62 2.51
CA PRO A 173 10.58 -1.75 3.96
C PRO A 173 9.61 -0.79 4.67
N GLY A 174 9.10 0.24 3.97
CA GLY A 174 8.53 1.43 4.57
C GLY A 174 9.57 2.26 5.32
N ALA A 175 9.14 2.99 6.30
CA ALA A 175 10.01 3.71 7.21
C ALA A 175 10.80 2.76 8.12
N ILE A 176 11.98 3.24 8.54
CA ILE A 176 12.87 2.50 9.46
C ILE A 176 13.06 3.36 10.70
N GLY A 177 12.71 2.80 11.85
CA GLY A 177 12.89 3.45 13.13
C GLY A 177 14.36 3.55 13.55
N PRO A 178 14.69 4.42 14.51
CA PRO A 178 16.07 4.61 14.97
C PRO A 178 16.70 3.35 15.61
N ALA A 179 15.90 2.42 16.13
CA ALA A 179 16.36 1.13 16.61
C ALA A 179 16.38 0.04 15.53
N GLY A 180 16.17 0.39 14.26
CA GLY A 180 16.18 -0.54 13.13
C GLY A 180 14.88 -1.29 12.90
N THR A 181 13.79 -0.87 13.50
CA THR A 181 12.45 -1.45 13.29
C THR A 181 11.92 -1.10 11.91
N TYR A 182 11.51 -2.10 11.13
CA TYR A 182 10.89 -1.89 9.82
C TYR A 182 9.38 -1.71 9.95
N GLU A 183 8.83 -0.68 9.33
CA GLU A 183 7.40 -0.40 9.29
C GLU A 183 6.60 -1.59 8.76
N LYS A 184 6.99 -2.16 7.61
CA LYS A 184 6.31 -3.31 6.98
C LYS A 184 6.04 -4.48 7.91
N LYS A 185 6.89 -4.69 8.94
CA LYS A 185 6.74 -5.76 9.93
C LYS A 185 5.69 -5.42 10.97
N VAL A 186 5.79 -4.23 11.58
CA VAL A 186 4.87 -3.84 12.66
C VAL A 186 3.45 -3.64 12.17
N VAL A 187 3.27 -3.06 10.96
CA VAL A 187 1.93 -2.88 10.39
C VAL A 187 1.28 -4.20 9.98
N LEU A 188 2.06 -5.20 9.53
CA LEU A 188 1.55 -6.54 9.24
C LEU A 188 1.07 -7.25 10.52
N GLU A 189 1.79 -7.12 11.61
CA GLU A 189 1.39 -7.70 12.90
C GLU A 189 0.12 -7.04 13.45
N ILE A 190 -0.01 -5.70 13.32
CA ILE A 190 -1.24 -4.98 13.71
C ILE A 190 -2.41 -5.42 12.82
N ALA A 191 -2.19 -5.55 11.51
CA ALA A 191 -3.21 -5.99 10.56
C ALA A 191 -3.72 -7.41 10.88
N ARG A 192 -2.83 -8.35 11.20
CA ARG A 192 -3.18 -9.70 11.64
C ARG A 192 -4.00 -9.70 12.92
N GLU A 193 -3.61 -8.89 13.89
CA GLU A 193 -4.33 -8.75 15.14
C GLU A 193 -5.70 -8.11 14.95
N LEU A 194 -5.80 -7.07 14.09
CA LEU A 194 -7.07 -6.46 13.71
C LEU A 194 -8.01 -7.48 13.06
N LYS A 195 -7.51 -8.26 12.09
CA LYS A 195 -8.30 -9.34 11.49
C LYS A 195 -8.83 -10.30 12.53
N ARG A 196 -7.97 -10.79 13.44
CA ARG A 196 -8.37 -11.72 14.50
C ARG A 196 -9.50 -11.14 15.38
N ARG A 197 -9.45 -9.84 15.68
CA ARG A 197 -10.48 -9.17 16.47
C ARG A 197 -11.77 -8.99 15.71
N LEU A 198 -11.71 -8.60 14.45
CA LEU A 198 -12.91 -8.47 13.62
C LEU A 198 -13.60 -9.81 13.42
N ASP A 199 -12.84 -10.88 13.13
CA ASP A 199 -13.42 -12.23 12.95
C ASP A 199 -14.05 -12.79 14.23
N ALA A 200 -13.64 -12.30 15.41
CA ALA A 200 -14.25 -12.67 16.68
C ALA A 200 -15.52 -11.84 16.99
N MET A 201 -15.80 -10.79 16.23
CA MET A 201 -17.02 -9.98 16.39
C MET A 201 -18.15 -10.54 15.51
N PRO A 202 -19.39 -10.53 15.97
CA PRO A 202 -20.51 -10.94 15.13
C PRO A 202 -20.72 -9.92 14.00
N GLY A 203 -21.16 -10.42 12.84
CA GLY A 203 -21.58 -9.57 11.72
C GLY A 203 -20.45 -8.89 10.93
N VAL A 204 -19.18 -9.15 11.21
CA VAL A 204 -18.04 -8.60 10.48
C VAL A 204 -17.00 -9.68 10.16
N GLN A 205 -16.23 -9.45 9.10
CA GLN A 205 -15.13 -10.30 8.67
C GLN A 205 -13.96 -9.42 8.20
N GLY A 206 -12.74 -9.71 8.67
CA GLY A 206 -11.51 -9.10 8.20
C GLY A 206 -10.89 -9.89 7.03
N VAL A 207 -10.47 -9.20 5.98
CA VAL A 207 -9.73 -9.79 4.84
C VAL A 207 -8.38 -9.09 4.72
N LEU A 208 -7.29 -9.81 4.97
CA LEU A 208 -5.94 -9.29 4.78
C LEU A 208 -5.60 -9.26 3.29
N LEU A 209 -5.08 -8.14 2.80
CA LEU A 209 -4.62 -8.04 1.41
C LEU A 209 -3.26 -8.68 1.22
N ARG A 210 -2.38 -8.61 2.22
CA ARG A 210 -1.16 -9.41 2.29
C ARG A 210 -1.08 -10.19 3.60
N THR A 211 -0.63 -11.42 3.53
CA THR A 211 -0.50 -12.34 4.66
C THR A 211 0.95 -12.57 5.07
N GLY A 212 1.90 -12.12 4.24
CA GLY A 212 3.33 -12.30 4.39
C GLY A 212 4.14 -11.03 4.07
N ASP A 213 5.44 -11.19 4.00
CA ASP A 213 6.37 -10.11 3.63
C ASP A 213 6.61 -10.11 2.11
N TYR A 214 5.64 -9.63 1.36
CA TYR A 214 5.70 -9.39 -0.08
C TYR A 214 5.05 -8.05 -0.43
N PHE A 215 5.50 -7.43 -1.52
CA PHE A 215 4.98 -6.16 -1.99
C PHE A 215 3.69 -6.35 -2.79
N ILE A 216 2.74 -5.45 -2.60
CA ILE A 216 1.54 -5.30 -3.43
C ILE A 216 1.54 -3.89 -4.00
N PRO A 217 1.46 -3.69 -5.33
CA PRO A 217 1.34 -2.37 -5.95
C PRO A 217 0.15 -1.57 -5.39
N LEU A 218 0.30 -0.26 -5.25
CA LEU A 218 -0.73 0.60 -4.64
C LEU A 218 -2.10 0.47 -5.35
N GLY A 219 -2.09 0.45 -6.69
CA GLY A 219 -3.29 0.25 -7.49
C GLY A 219 -3.97 -1.09 -7.24
N GLU A 220 -3.18 -2.14 -7.04
CA GLU A 220 -3.70 -3.49 -6.80
C GLU A 220 -4.33 -3.62 -5.41
N ARG A 221 -3.87 -2.87 -4.40
CA ARG A 221 -4.42 -2.91 -3.03
C ARG A 221 -5.91 -2.57 -3.02
N TYR A 222 -6.30 -1.43 -3.58
CA TYR A 222 -7.71 -1.07 -3.63
C TYR A 222 -8.52 -1.95 -4.62
N GLN A 223 -7.89 -2.49 -5.66
CA GLN A 223 -8.57 -3.45 -6.56
C GLN A 223 -8.87 -4.76 -5.82
N ARG A 224 -7.97 -5.28 -5.01
CA ARG A 224 -8.21 -6.45 -4.15
C ARG A 224 -9.34 -6.19 -3.13
N ALA A 225 -9.41 -4.98 -2.56
CA ALA A 225 -10.52 -4.60 -1.69
C ALA A 225 -11.87 -4.62 -2.43
N ARG A 226 -11.91 -4.13 -3.67
CA ARG A 226 -13.11 -4.19 -4.53
C ARG A 226 -13.49 -5.63 -4.88
N GLN A 227 -12.53 -6.47 -5.23
CA GLN A 227 -12.74 -7.90 -5.50
C GLN A 227 -13.28 -8.65 -4.29
N ALA A 228 -12.88 -8.23 -3.08
CA ALA A 228 -13.42 -8.73 -1.82
C ALA A 228 -14.86 -8.24 -1.55
N GLN A 229 -15.38 -7.34 -2.36
CA GLN A 229 -16.64 -6.62 -2.07
C GLN A 229 -16.62 -6.00 -0.67
N ALA A 230 -15.48 -5.38 -0.33
CA ALA A 230 -15.28 -4.79 0.99
C ALA A 230 -16.22 -3.61 1.23
N ASP A 231 -16.77 -3.53 2.43
CA ASP A 231 -17.60 -2.43 2.90
C ASP A 231 -16.75 -1.29 3.48
N LEU A 232 -15.49 -1.59 3.81
CA LEU A 232 -14.50 -0.63 4.27
C LEU A 232 -13.09 -1.13 3.94
N PHE A 233 -12.25 -0.24 3.45
CA PHE A 233 -10.82 -0.46 3.26
C PHE A 233 -10.03 0.34 4.32
N VAL A 234 -9.13 -0.35 5.03
CA VAL A 234 -8.28 0.25 6.07
C VAL A 234 -6.82 -0.06 5.76
N SER A 235 -6.06 0.96 5.34
CA SER A 235 -4.62 0.88 5.15
C SER A 235 -3.90 1.31 6.42
N ILE A 236 -3.02 0.46 6.94
CA ILE A 236 -2.32 0.65 8.23
C ILE A 236 -0.85 0.96 7.95
N HIS A 237 -0.39 2.09 8.47
CA HIS A 237 0.94 2.65 8.31
C HIS A 237 1.54 3.11 9.64
N ALA A 238 2.85 3.36 9.65
CA ALA A 238 3.60 3.90 10.79
C ALA A 238 4.82 4.70 10.30
N ASP A 239 4.59 5.67 9.40
CA ASP A 239 5.60 6.39 8.61
C ASP A 239 6.63 7.15 9.47
N ALA A 240 7.63 7.70 8.84
CA ALA A 240 8.64 8.54 9.43
C ALA A 240 8.39 10.03 9.17
N PHE A 241 8.63 10.84 10.17
CA PHE A 241 8.65 12.29 10.04
C PHE A 241 10.08 12.83 10.19
N ARG A 242 10.42 13.91 9.46
CA ARG A 242 11.75 14.53 9.59
C ARG A 242 12.04 15.04 11.01
N ASP A 243 11.02 15.55 11.68
CA ASP A 243 11.10 15.91 13.09
C ASP A 243 10.75 14.68 13.95
N PHE A 244 11.74 14.06 14.54
CA PHE A 244 11.60 12.90 15.42
C PHE A 244 10.73 13.15 16.68
N ARG A 245 10.36 14.41 16.97
CA ARG A 245 9.42 14.76 18.06
C ARG A 245 7.97 14.53 17.68
N VAL A 246 7.69 14.44 16.38
CA VAL A 246 6.34 14.08 15.87
C VAL A 246 6.01 12.66 16.30
N ARG A 247 4.86 12.48 16.94
CA ARG A 247 4.41 11.20 17.48
C ARG A 247 2.89 11.12 17.61
N GLY A 248 2.38 9.90 17.75
CA GLY A 248 0.97 9.59 17.94
C GLY A 248 0.25 9.30 16.62
N SER A 249 -1.01 8.89 16.74
CA SER A 249 -1.80 8.44 15.60
C SER A 249 -2.44 9.56 14.80
N SER A 250 -2.68 9.32 13.51
CA SER A 250 -3.44 10.17 12.59
C SER A 250 -4.31 9.30 11.68
N VAL A 251 -5.39 9.87 11.14
CA VAL A 251 -6.23 9.19 10.15
C VAL A 251 -6.45 10.11 8.96
N TYR A 252 -6.35 9.53 7.77
CA TYR A 252 -6.43 10.23 6.49
C TYR A 252 -7.50 9.64 5.60
N ILE A 253 -8.11 10.50 4.78
CA ILE A 253 -9.01 10.13 3.69
C ILE A 253 -8.49 10.69 2.37
N LEU A 254 -9.04 10.19 1.26
CA LEU A 254 -8.71 10.70 -0.06
C LEU A 254 -9.18 12.15 -0.23
N SER A 255 -8.34 12.98 -0.85
CA SER A 255 -8.74 14.28 -1.40
C SER A 255 -8.10 14.49 -2.77
N GLN A 256 -8.92 14.80 -3.75
CA GLN A 256 -8.48 15.17 -5.09
C GLN A 256 -8.26 16.69 -5.24
N ARG A 257 -8.82 17.50 -4.34
CA ARG A 257 -8.77 18.97 -4.38
C ARG A 257 -7.57 19.57 -3.65
N GLY A 258 -6.60 18.75 -3.29
CA GLY A 258 -5.41 19.15 -2.52
C GLY A 258 -5.40 18.52 -1.11
N ALA A 259 -4.31 18.72 -0.40
CA ALA A 259 -4.14 18.19 0.95
C ALA A 259 -4.66 19.18 2.01
N SER A 260 -5.20 18.67 3.11
CA SER A 260 -5.66 19.45 4.25
C SER A 260 -4.54 20.17 4.99
N SER A 261 -3.31 19.66 4.86
CA SER A 261 -2.10 20.27 5.45
C SER A 261 -0.87 19.94 4.61
N GLU A 262 0.20 20.73 4.77
CA GLU A 262 1.50 20.47 4.15
C GLU A 262 2.08 19.12 4.61
N ALA A 263 1.87 18.77 5.88
CA ALA A 263 2.27 17.46 6.42
C ALA A 263 1.54 16.32 5.71
N ALA A 264 0.21 16.41 5.52
CA ALA A 264 -0.57 15.42 4.79
C ALA A 264 -0.13 15.31 3.32
N ARG A 265 0.23 16.45 2.69
CA ARG A 265 0.76 16.47 1.31
C ARG A 265 2.08 15.73 1.19
N MET A 266 2.99 15.95 2.14
CA MET A 266 4.30 15.30 2.16
C MET A 266 4.17 13.80 2.43
N LEU A 267 3.33 13.41 3.38
CA LEU A 267 3.04 12.01 3.69
C LEU A 267 2.52 11.30 2.45
N ALA A 268 1.47 11.83 1.82
CA ALA A 268 0.92 11.22 0.59
C ALA A 268 1.94 11.13 -0.55
N LYS A 269 2.86 12.10 -0.66
CA LYS A 269 3.95 12.04 -1.65
C LYS A 269 4.91 10.87 -1.36
N ASN A 270 5.26 10.65 -0.10
CA ASN A 270 6.15 9.57 0.31
C ASN A 270 5.47 8.21 0.07
N GLU A 271 4.24 8.05 0.54
CA GLU A 271 3.47 6.83 0.38
C GLU A 271 3.23 6.47 -1.11
N ASN A 272 2.91 7.46 -1.93
CA ASN A 272 2.73 7.25 -3.37
C ASN A 272 4.04 6.87 -4.10
N ALA A 273 5.20 7.07 -3.49
CA ALA A 273 6.49 6.63 -4.04
C ALA A 273 6.79 5.14 -3.77
N ALA A 274 5.96 4.44 -2.99
CA ALA A 274 6.14 3.02 -2.67
C ALA A 274 6.23 2.13 -3.92
N ASP A 275 5.46 2.42 -4.97
CA ASP A 275 5.51 1.68 -6.23
C ASP A 275 6.86 1.78 -6.95
N LEU A 276 7.58 2.91 -6.81
CA LEU A 276 8.93 3.07 -7.34
C LEU A 276 9.95 2.21 -6.58
N ILE A 277 9.76 2.07 -5.26
CA ILE A 277 10.60 1.24 -4.40
C ILE A 277 10.26 -0.24 -4.63
N GLY A 278 8.98 -0.58 -4.65
CA GLY A 278 8.44 -1.92 -4.88
C GLY A 278 8.60 -2.44 -6.30
N GLY A 279 9.21 -1.65 -7.21
CA GLY A 279 9.54 -2.11 -8.56
C GLY A 279 8.32 -2.34 -9.45
N VAL A 280 7.40 -1.40 -9.47
CA VAL A 280 6.27 -1.40 -10.39
C VAL A 280 6.65 -0.68 -11.68
N LYS A 281 6.45 -1.33 -12.83
CA LYS A 281 6.56 -0.66 -14.13
C LYS A 281 5.36 0.28 -14.28
N LEU A 282 5.60 1.58 -14.21
CA LEU A 282 4.56 2.58 -14.42
C LEU A 282 4.22 2.65 -15.92
N ASP A 283 3.23 1.87 -16.36
CA ASP A 283 2.62 2.07 -17.65
C ASP A 283 1.77 3.35 -17.61
N ARG A 284 2.15 4.35 -18.39
CA ARG A 284 1.51 5.68 -18.44
C ARG A 284 0.14 5.70 -19.13
N GLY A 285 -0.51 4.55 -19.29
CA GLY A 285 -1.65 4.35 -20.21
C GLY A 285 -3.06 4.36 -19.60
N ASP A 286 -3.23 4.15 -18.29
CA ASP A 286 -4.56 3.82 -17.74
C ASP A 286 -5.36 4.97 -17.10
N ASP A 287 -4.88 6.20 -17.13
CA ASP A 287 -5.51 7.31 -16.38
C ASP A 287 -6.65 8.06 -17.12
N VAL A 288 -7.02 7.70 -18.35
CA VAL A 288 -7.85 8.60 -19.18
C VAL A 288 -9.33 8.19 -19.34
N LEU A 289 -9.73 6.96 -19.05
CA LEU A 289 -11.09 6.49 -19.40
C LEU A 289 -12.13 6.43 -18.26
N SER A 290 -11.82 6.83 -17.05
CA SER A 290 -12.71 6.62 -15.90
C SER A 290 -13.33 7.89 -15.28
N SER A 291 -13.09 9.08 -15.81
CA SER A 291 -13.30 10.32 -15.05
C SER A 291 -14.73 10.84 -14.92
N VAL A 292 -15.69 10.43 -15.73
CA VAL A 292 -17.00 11.09 -15.80
C VAL A 292 -18.13 10.40 -15.00
N LEU A 293 -18.08 9.08 -14.82
CA LEU A 293 -19.05 8.36 -13.96
C LEU A 293 -18.59 8.28 -12.49
N LEU A 294 -17.37 8.70 -12.22
CA LEU A 294 -16.69 8.62 -10.93
C LEU A 294 -17.20 9.65 -9.90
N ASP A 295 -17.73 10.77 -10.33
CA ASP A 295 -17.89 11.97 -9.48
C ASP A 295 -19.04 11.84 -8.45
N LEU A 296 -20.16 11.21 -8.79
CA LEU A 296 -21.30 11.05 -7.88
C LEU A 296 -21.13 9.88 -6.91
N SER A 297 -20.59 8.77 -7.38
CA SER A 297 -20.28 7.61 -6.53
C SER A 297 -19.17 7.94 -5.51
N GLN A 298 -18.18 8.72 -5.92
CA GLN A 298 -17.09 9.15 -5.03
C GLN A 298 -17.55 10.07 -3.89
N SER A 299 -18.56 10.91 -4.09
CA SER A 299 -19.01 11.81 -3.03
C SER A 299 -19.59 11.05 -1.84
N ALA A 300 -20.42 10.04 -2.09
CA ALA A 300 -20.96 9.17 -1.05
C ALA A 300 -19.84 8.34 -0.38
N THR A 301 -18.94 7.76 -1.16
CA THR A 301 -17.79 6.98 -0.67
C THR A 301 -16.88 7.82 0.22
N LEU A 302 -16.63 9.09 -0.12
CA LEU A 302 -15.85 10.01 0.70
C LEU A 302 -16.54 10.37 2.02
N GLU A 303 -17.87 10.52 2.02
CA GLU A 303 -18.63 10.78 3.24
C GLU A 303 -18.55 9.57 4.20
N TYR A 304 -18.76 8.35 3.70
CA TYR A 304 -18.58 7.13 4.49
C TYR A 304 -17.14 6.98 4.99
N SER A 305 -16.15 7.32 4.17
CA SER A 305 -14.74 7.33 4.57
C SER A 305 -14.49 8.31 5.73
N ALA A 306 -15.06 9.52 5.65
CA ALA A 306 -14.91 10.53 6.70
C ALA A 306 -15.52 10.05 8.03
N HIS A 307 -16.71 9.45 8.00
CA HIS A 307 -17.33 8.87 9.20
C HIS A 307 -16.51 7.72 9.79
N ALA A 308 -15.99 6.82 8.96
CA ALA A 308 -15.10 5.75 9.42
C ALA A 308 -13.85 6.33 10.07
N ALA A 309 -13.20 7.29 9.39
CA ALA A 309 -11.99 7.94 9.87
C ALA A 309 -12.16 8.65 11.22
N GLU A 310 -13.29 9.34 11.44
CA GLU A 310 -13.61 9.99 12.72
C GLU A 310 -13.73 8.96 13.85
N ASN A 311 -14.46 7.85 13.63
CA ASN A 311 -14.60 6.80 14.63
C ASN A 311 -13.26 6.16 14.97
N LEU A 312 -12.43 5.86 13.95
CA LEU A 312 -11.08 5.30 14.12
C LEU A 312 -10.18 6.25 14.91
N LEU A 313 -10.14 7.53 14.52
CA LEU A 313 -9.33 8.54 15.19
C LEU A 313 -9.73 8.73 16.67
N ASN A 314 -11.04 8.69 16.97
CA ASN A 314 -11.55 8.81 18.31
C ASN A 314 -11.13 7.61 19.17
N GLN A 315 -11.24 6.39 18.65
CA GLN A 315 -10.83 5.18 19.36
C GLN A 315 -9.32 5.08 19.56
N LEU A 316 -8.52 5.45 18.56
CA LEU A 316 -7.07 5.53 18.71
C LEU A 316 -6.64 6.51 19.81
N GLY A 317 -7.41 7.59 19.99
CA GLY A 317 -7.21 8.54 21.10
C GLY A 317 -7.34 7.93 22.49
N THR A 318 -7.98 6.77 22.66
CA THR A 318 -8.07 6.05 23.93
C THR A 318 -6.81 5.22 24.24
N VAL A 319 -6.03 4.91 23.22
CA VAL A 319 -4.79 4.11 23.34
C VAL A 319 -3.58 4.99 23.60
N GLY A 320 -3.54 6.16 22.98
CA GLY A 320 -2.38 7.03 23.05
C GLY A 320 -2.63 8.43 22.50
N ARG A 321 -1.55 9.17 22.33
CA ARG A 321 -1.61 10.53 21.79
C ARG A 321 -2.08 10.47 20.32
N ARG A 322 -2.97 11.39 19.95
CA ARG A 322 -3.26 11.71 18.55
C ARG A 322 -2.29 12.79 18.07
N HIS A 323 -1.61 12.55 16.94
CA HIS A 323 -0.81 13.59 16.31
C HIS A 323 -1.69 14.72 15.80
N ARG A 324 -2.81 14.37 15.17
CA ARG A 324 -3.84 15.31 14.73
C ARG A 324 -5.15 15.05 15.47
N LYS A 325 -5.83 16.14 15.84
CA LYS A 325 -7.13 16.06 16.52
C LYS A 325 -8.30 15.86 15.54
N ARG A 326 -8.07 16.06 14.26
CA ARG A 326 -9.05 15.97 13.17
C ARG A 326 -8.53 14.99 12.12
N VAL A 327 -9.45 14.41 11.38
CA VAL A 327 -9.15 13.66 10.16
C VAL A 327 -8.50 14.63 9.16
N GLU A 328 -7.44 14.19 8.53
CA GLU A 328 -6.76 14.90 7.46
C GLU A 328 -7.05 14.26 6.10
N SER A 329 -6.71 14.95 5.02
CA SER A 329 -6.93 14.43 3.68
C SER A 329 -5.80 14.81 2.73
N ALA A 330 -5.47 13.91 1.80
CA ALA A 330 -4.51 14.13 0.73
C ALA A 330 -4.75 13.14 -0.42
N ASN A 331 -3.99 13.29 -1.50
CA ASN A 331 -4.12 12.45 -2.68
C ASN A 331 -3.32 11.14 -2.54
N PHE A 332 -3.76 10.24 -1.65
CA PHE A 332 -3.19 8.92 -1.49
C PHE A 332 -3.67 7.98 -2.61
N VAL A 333 -2.75 7.41 -3.38
CA VAL A 333 -3.08 6.47 -4.47
C VAL A 333 -3.82 5.24 -3.95
N VAL A 334 -3.39 4.71 -2.80
CA VAL A 334 -3.98 3.52 -2.20
C VAL A 334 -5.46 3.70 -1.81
N LEU A 335 -5.94 4.93 -1.62
CA LEU A 335 -7.32 5.24 -1.25
C LEU A 335 -8.23 5.56 -2.44
N ARG A 336 -7.78 5.37 -3.68
CA ARG A 336 -8.51 5.76 -4.90
C ARG A 336 -9.59 4.78 -5.34
N SER A 337 -10.12 3.94 -4.44
CA SER A 337 -11.29 3.12 -4.78
C SER A 337 -12.50 4.00 -5.07
N PRO A 338 -13.20 3.81 -6.20
CA PRO A 338 -14.37 4.62 -6.52
C PRO A 338 -15.62 4.25 -5.70
N ASP A 339 -15.68 3.02 -5.20
CA ASP A 339 -16.88 2.38 -4.66
C ASP A 339 -16.69 1.79 -3.25
N VAL A 340 -15.46 1.72 -2.74
CA VAL A 340 -15.17 1.23 -1.39
C VAL A 340 -14.72 2.39 -0.50
N PRO A 341 -15.43 2.72 0.57
CA PRO A 341 -14.98 3.69 1.56
C PRO A 341 -13.60 3.31 2.09
N SER A 342 -12.66 4.27 2.09
CA SER A 342 -11.24 3.98 2.30
C SER A 342 -10.59 4.97 3.26
N VAL A 343 -9.79 4.46 4.18
CA VAL A 343 -9.04 5.26 5.15
C VAL A 343 -7.60 4.76 5.26
N LEU A 344 -6.67 5.69 5.49
CA LEU A 344 -5.29 5.38 5.86
C LEU A 344 -5.07 5.80 7.31
N VAL A 345 -4.50 4.90 8.09
CA VAL A 345 -4.29 5.07 9.52
C VAL A 345 -2.80 5.02 9.83
N GLU A 346 -2.25 6.15 10.28
CA GLU A 346 -0.96 6.18 10.94
C GLU A 346 -1.16 5.80 12.41
N VAL A 347 -0.65 4.65 12.80
CA VAL A 347 -0.80 4.14 14.18
C VAL A 347 0.24 4.73 15.14
N GLY A 348 1.21 5.44 14.62
CA GLY A 348 2.31 6.14 15.27
C GLY A 348 3.33 6.56 14.21
N PHE A 349 4.37 7.27 14.60
CA PHE A 349 5.49 7.61 13.69
C PHE A 349 6.74 6.87 14.14
N ILE A 350 7.19 5.88 13.33
CA ILE A 350 8.29 4.98 13.70
C ILE A 350 9.62 5.72 13.88
N SER A 351 9.76 6.93 13.30
CA SER A 351 10.91 7.83 13.53
C SER A 351 11.00 8.38 14.95
N ASN A 352 9.89 8.34 15.71
CA ASN A 352 9.89 8.75 17.11
C ASN A 352 10.26 7.56 18.00
N PRO A 353 11.30 7.65 18.86
CA PRO A 353 11.76 6.52 19.67
C PRO A 353 10.69 5.94 20.60
N GLN A 354 9.78 6.78 21.12
CA GLN A 354 8.71 6.30 21.99
C GLN A 354 7.62 5.55 21.20
N ASP A 355 7.26 6.04 20.00
CA ASP A 355 6.32 5.35 19.14
C ASP A 355 6.93 4.05 18.61
N GLU A 356 8.23 4.03 18.23
CA GLU A 356 8.92 2.81 17.83
C GLU A 356 8.92 1.76 18.96
N GLN A 357 9.22 2.17 20.20
CA GLN A 357 9.16 1.27 21.36
C GLN A 357 7.73 0.72 21.56
N ASN A 358 6.72 1.56 21.43
CA ASN A 358 5.32 1.15 21.51
C ASN A 358 4.95 0.16 20.41
N LEU A 359 5.32 0.44 19.16
CA LEU A 359 5.06 -0.41 17.99
C LEU A 359 5.74 -1.78 18.09
N ASN A 360 6.90 -1.86 18.74
CA ASN A 360 7.58 -3.11 19.03
C ASN A 360 6.92 -3.93 20.16
N SER A 361 6.07 -3.31 20.98
CA SER A 361 5.35 -3.98 22.06
C SER A 361 4.10 -4.70 21.54
N SER A 362 4.02 -6.03 21.69
CA SER A 362 2.82 -6.81 21.33
C SER A 362 1.58 -6.30 22.05
N ARG A 363 1.71 -5.99 23.34
CA ARG A 363 0.60 -5.43 24.15
C ARG A 363 0.09 -4.09 23.60
N HIS A 364 0.97 -3.25 23.05
CA HIS A 364 0.55 -1.99 22.44
C HIS A 364 -0.13 -2.23 21.10
N ARG A 365 0.43 -3.11 20.26
CA ARG A 365 -0.20 -3.49 18.99
C ARG A 365 -1.60 -4.09 19.17
N GLU A 366 -1.79 -4.91 20.21
CA GLU A 366 -3.11 -5.42 20.57
C GLU A 366 -4.09 -4.30 20.96
N LYS A 367 -3.64 -3.30 21.72
CA LYS A 367 -4.48 -2.13 22.08
C LYS A 367 -4.88 -1.33 20.85
N VAL A 368 -3.93 -1.08 19.93
CA VAL A 368 -4.17 -0.39 18.66
C VAL A 368 -5.19 -1.16 17.82
N ALA A 369 -4.97 -2.46 17.62
CA ALA A 369 -5.87 -3.30 16.85
C ALA A 369 -7.29 -3.35 17.49
N ASN A 370 -7.38 -3.38 18.81
CA ASN A 370 -8.68 -3.31 19.50
C ASN A 370 -9.37 -1.96 19.27
N ALA A 371 -8.64 -0.86 19.36
CA ALA A 371 -9.19 0.47 19.09
C ALA A 371 -9.69 0.60 17.64
N LEU A 372 -8.93 0.08 16.67
CA LEU A 372 -9.37 0.04 15.28
C LEU A 372 -10.63 -0.82 15.11
N ALA A 373 -10.69 -2.01 15.71
CA ALA A 373 -11.88 -2.87 15.65
C ALA A 373 -13.11 -2.20 16.28
N GLN A 374 -12.96 -1.51 17.41
CA GLN A 374 -14.05 -0.76 18.05
C GLN A 374 -14.50 0.42 17.18
N GLY A 375 -13.58 1.15 16.54
CA GLY A 375 -13.92 2.25 15.63
C GLY A 375 -14.71 1.74 14.40
N ILE A 376 -14.32 0.61 13.83
CA ILE A 376 -15.01 -0.06 12.73
C ILE A 376 -16.41 -0.51 13.19
N HIS A 377 -16.50 -1.15 14.34
CA HIS A 377 -17.77 -1.57 14.92
C HIS A 377 -18.75 -0.39 15.08
N GLN A 378 -18.28 0.72 15.66
CA GLN A 378 -19.08 1.93 15.83
C GLN A 378 -19.52 2.54 14.49
N HIS A 379 -18.64 2.50 13.49
CA HIS A 379 -18.98 2.93 12.14
C HIS A 379 -20.11 2.07 11.55
N PHE A 380 -19.99 0.74 11.57
CA PHE A 380 -21.00 -0.15 11.00
C PHE A 380 -22.33 -0.13 11.77
N MET A 381 -22.30 0.02 13.09
CA MET A 381 -23.54 0.22 13.87
C MET A 381 -24.37 1.41 13.40
N ARG A 382 -23.76 2.40 12.75
CA ARG A 382 -24.46 3.59 12.23
C ARG A 382 -24.79 3.49 10.74
N THR A 383 -23.91 2.87 9.95
CA THR A 383 -23.91 3.02 8.49
C THR A 383 -24.20 1.73 7.73
N ALA A 384 -24.23 0.57 8.39
CA ALA A 384 -24.40 -0.70 7.69
C ALA A 384 -25.73 -0.78 6.93
N PRO A 385 -25.71 -1.25 5.67
CA PRO A 385 -26.91 -1.34 4.82
C PRO A 385 -27.87 -2.42 5.31
N GLN A 386 -29.13 -2.32 4.88
CA GLN A 386 -30.15 -3.33 5.16
C GLN A 386 -29.72 -4.73 4.69
N GLY A 387 -30.19 -5.77 5.38
CA GLY A 387 -29.83 -7.15 5.07
C GLY A 387 -28.49 -7.60 5.70
N THR A 388 -27.85 -6.75 6.49
CA THR A 388 -26.64 -7.10 7.24
C THR A 388 -26.96 -7.38 8.72
N TRP A 389 -26.11 -8.15 9.37
CA TRP A 389 -26.20 -8.39 10.82
C TRP A 389 -26.20 -7.06 11.60
N TYR A 390 -25.37 -6.10 11.22
CA TYR A 390 -25.31 -4.79 11.89
C TYR A 390 -26.61 -4.00 11.77
N ALA A 391 -27.27 -4.02 10.61
CA ALA A 391 -28.56 -3.38 10.45
C ALA A 391 -29.67 -4.03 11.28
N ALA A 392 -29.65 -5.37 11.34
CA ALA A 392 -30.63 -6.13 12.13
C ALA A 392 -30.43 -6.01 13.65
N ASN A 393 -29.15 -5.83 14.09
CA ASN A 393 -28.82 -5.72 15.51
C ASN A 393 -28.56 -4.27 15.96
N ARG A 394 -28.89 -3.30 15.13
CA ARG A 394 -28.80 -1.88 15.48
C ARG A 394 -29.85 -1.59 16.56
N SER A 395 -29.40 -1.18 17.75
CA SER A 395 -30.32 -0.70 18.77
C SER A 395 -31.05 0.53 18.23
N GLU A 396 -32.38 0.49 18.25
CA GLU A 396 -33.21 1.65 17.93
C GLU A 396 -32.76 2.84 18.76
N GLN A 397 -32.20 3.86 18.11
CA GLN A 397 -31.89 5.10 18.79
C GLN A 397 -33.22 5.82 19.07
N ARG A 398 -33.59 6.03 20.33
CA ARG A 398 -34.81 6.74 20.72
C ARG A 398 -34.48 8.19 21.06
N TYR A 399 -35.23 9.10 20.48
CA TYR A 399 -35.15 10.52 20.75
C TYR A 399 -36.42 11.01 21.42
N ILE A 400 -36.26 11.74 22.52
CA ILE A 400 -37.41 12.37 23.19
C ILE A 400 -37.58 13.77 22.65
N VAL A 401 -38.71 14.03 21.97
CA VAL A 401 -39.02 15.31 21.33
C VAL A 401 -39.04 16.41 22.42
N GLN A 402 -38.24 17.45 22.18
CA GLN A 402 -38.19 18.63 23.06
C GLN A 402 -39.12 19.72 22.58
N GLN A 403 -39.40 20.70 23.43
CA GLN A 403 -40.20 21.85 23.05
C GLN A 403 -39.49 22.70 21.99
N GLY A 404 -40.11 22.91 20.84
CA GLY A 404 -39.54 23.63 19.69
C GLY A 404 -38.93 22.72 18.61
N ASP A 405 -38.88 21.42 18.84
CA ASP A 405 -38.41 20.49 17.83
C ASP A 405 -39.38 20.35 16.64
N THR A 406 -38.81 20.14 15.47
CA THR A 406 -39.55 19.75 14.26
C THR A 406 -38.93 18.46 13.67
N LEU A 407 -39.74 17.68 12.93
CA LEU A 407 -39.23 16.48 12.25
C LEU A 407 -38.03 16.79 11.36
N GLY A 408 -38.02 17.96 10.72
CA GLY A 408 -36.89 18.38 9.86
C GLY A 408 -35.61 18.62 10.64
N VAL A 409 -35.68 19.29 11.79
CA VAL A 409 -34.51 19.54 12.66
C VAL A 409 -33.99 18.23 13.23
N ILE A 410 -34.90 17.37 13.74
CA ILE A 410 -34.51 16.05 14.28
C ILE A 410 -33.87 15.18 13.17
N ALA A 411 -34.46 15.12 11.99
CA ALA A 411 -33.93 14.37 10.86
C ALA A 411 -32.52 14.87 10.46
N GLN A 412 -32.32 16.18 10.38
CA GLN A 412 -31.02 16.80 10.11
C GLN A 412 -30.00 16.51 11.22
N GLN A 413 -30.40 16.64 12.48
CA GLN A 413 -29.53 16.38 13.64
C GLN A 413 -29.04 14.92 13.67
N HIS A 414 -29.94 14.00 13.34
CA HIS A 414 -29.67 12.57 13.34
C HIS A 414 -29.24 12.03 11.97
N ARG A 415 -29.12 12.89 10.95
CA ARG A 415 -28.73 12.55 9.56
C ARG A 415 -29.56 11.43 8.95
N VAL A 416 -30.86 11.53 9.09
CA VAL A 416 -31.84 10.62 8.50
C VAL A 416 -32.78 11.40 7.59
N SER A 417 -33.41 10.74 6.60
CA SER A 417 -34.43 11.42 5.82
C SER A 417 -35.69 11.65 6.67
N ILE A 418 -36.41 12.75 6.41
CA ILE A 418 -37.70 13.02 7.07
C ILE A 418 -38.70 11.89 6.79
N ASN A 419 -38.65 11.32 5.58
CA ASN A 419 -39.55 10.24 5.17
C ASN A 419 -39.27 8.95 5.96
N ASP A 420 -37.98 8.60 6.17
CA ASP A 420 -37.62 7.44 6.96
C ASP A 420 -37.98 7.65 8.44
N LEU A 421 -37.76 8.87 8.95
CA LEU A 421 -38.16 9.20 10.33
C LEU A 421 -39.67 9.09 10.53
N ARG A 422 -40.48 9.52 9.55
CA ARG A 422 -41.94 9.35 9.57
C ARG A 422 -42.33 7.88 9.50
N ALA A 423 -41.76 7.14 8.56
CA ALA A 423 -42.06 5.71 8.35
C ALA A 423 -41.77 4.88 9.60
N SER A 424 -40.59 5.10 10.22
CA SER A 424 -40.17 4.35 11.42
C SER A 424 -41.03 4.66 12.67
N ASN A 425 -41.77 5.78 12.64
CA ASN A 425 -42.60 6.21 13.75
C ASN A 425 -44.12 6.23 13.46
N ASN A 426 -44.54 5.75 12.29
CA ASN A 426 -45.91 5.78 11.82
C ASN A 426 -46.55 7.20 11.89
N ILE A 427 -45.75 8.24 11.57
CA ILE A 427 -46.20 9.64 11.60
C ILE A 427 -46.78 10.04 10.25
N ASN A 428 -48.05 10.36 10.22
CA ASN A 428 -48.70 10.95 9.07
C ASN A 428 -48.71 12.48 9.22
N GLY A 429 -47.89 13.17 8.41
CA GLY A 429 -47.74 14.64 8.45
C GLY A 429 -46.49 15.07 9.25
N ASP A 430 -46.51 16.33 9.75
CA ASP A 430 -45.34 16.96 10.42
C ASP A 430 -45.51 17.18 11.90
N LEU A 431 -46.66 16.84 12.45
CA LEU A 431 -46.98 17.15 13.87
C LEU A 431 -46.30 16.14 14.81
N ILE A 432 -45.39 16.62 15.64
CA ILE A 432 -44.82 15.89 16.77
C ILE A 432 -45.09 16.64 18.07
N ARG A 433 -45.19 15.93 19.20
CA ARG A 433 -45.46 16.53 20.49
C ARG A 433 -44.23 16.45 21.40
N PRO A 434 -43.94 17.52 22.16
CA PRO A 434 -42.91 17.44 23.18
C PRO A 434 -43.18 16.27 24.15
N GLY A 435 -42.12 15.53 24.49
CA GLY A 435 -42.19 14.32 25.30
C GLY A 435 -42.50 13.03 24.52
N ALA A 436 -42.89 13.11 23.24
CA ALA A 436 -43.00 11.92 22.41
C ALA A 436 -41.62 11.26 22.18
N VAL A 437 -41.61 9.94 22.19
CA VAL A 437 -40.37 9.17 21.88
C VAL A 437 -40.41 8.78 20.42
N LEU A 438 -39.43 9.28 19.65
CA LEU A 438 -39.23 8.90 18.26
C LEU A 438 -38.13 7.83 18.15
N VAL A 439 -38.41 6.81 17.39
CA VAL A 439 -37.40 5.87 16.91
C VAL A 439 -36.66 6.55 15.76
N ILE A 440 -35.38 6.78 15.94
CA ILE A 440 -34.53 7.33 14.88
C ILE A 440 -34.06 6.17 14.01
N PRO A 441 -34.52 6.09 12.75
CA PRO A 441 -34.03 5.06 11.85
C PRO A 441 -32.54 5.23 11.64
N ALA A 442 -31.91 4.17 11.26
CA ALA A 442 -30.56 4.25 10.80
C ALA A 442 -30.51 5.11 9.54
N GLY A 443 -29.61 6.06 9.47
CA GLY A 443 -29.42 6.91 8.30
C GLY A 443 -29.23 6.07 7.03
N SER A 444 -29.90 6.45 5.96
CA SER A 444 -29.78 5.86 4.61
C SER A 444 -28.51 6.34 3.93
#